data_83c380fe308088c46fc64590b78a7a81
#
_entry.id   83c380fe308088c46fc64590b78a7a81
#
_cell.length_a   1.000
_cell.length_b   1.000
_cell.length_c   1.000
_cell.angle_alpha   90.00
_cell.angle_beta   90.00
_cell.angle_gamma   90.00
#
_symmetry.space_group_name_H-M   'P 1'
#
loop_
_entity.id
_entity.type
_entity.pdbx_description
1 polymer ?
#
loop_
_entity_poly.entity_id
_entity_poly.type
_entity_poly.pdbx_seq_one_letter_code
_entity_poly.pdbx_strand_id
1 'polypeptide(L)'
;MKQSSCLRLLPYLFAVLLLFCACHDDAMPEQPASTDTDPPEALDAYHDKIREKPYPKADNELYLNPSPLIVPQTMKTGAKLQFSLSRSKNFDTPETVTSQAVAWCMFNPHKKLENGTWYWRFRNISADGAEEAWSEIHPFEVKETTPVFVTPPFETFRQYAPHTYPRLYCFLDDRIQEARQEASSHSEYQRLIQNAADALKADLTAIGNPYSQINVIKRYVQSLYQAYYLTQQETYAKRLHELLQLLLNTPVSDAVLFADNFGSTNIAYCFLKPYDLLYKRLSSEERQSVENLLMRVLRFYYPQQQGTQENRIFDNHFWQQNLRVLFQTTFLLYDNEALQDEVLPIMEYYYELWTARAPASGFNRDGMVGNGTGYFNNNVYTLFYMPMLLSHITRKDFLLHPWYRNAGQALTFTCPPESRNIGFGDNSEKYTTSTYQYAAFADFLARETEDGYAGWGARQAAKTLVRDNDMRLYRMASNTLSYVTELPADCPKLIWYKDAGEVAIHSDLTNPRNDLALAFRSSTFGSGSHTVSNQNAFNLLYRGANIY
;
A
#
# COMPACT_ATOMS: atom_id res chain seq x y z
N MET A 1 -13.34 32.56 33.33
CA MET A 1 -14.50 31.68 33.51
C MET A 1 -14.79 30.97 32.22
N LYS A 2 -14.19 29.80 31.99
CA LYS A 2 -14.52 28.85 30.90
C LYS A 2 -14.19 27.42 31.44
N GLN A 3 -15.03 26.94 32.34
CA GLN A 3 -14.89 25.60 32.94
C GLN A 3 -15.96 24.59 32.45
N SER A 4 -16.70 24.90 31.36
CA SER A 4 -17.95 24.16 31.11
C SER A 4 -17.88 23.09 30.01
N SER A 5 -16.79 22.96 29.24
CA SER A 5 -16.77 21.97 28.15
C SER A 5 -16.23 20.59 28.55
N CYS A 6 -15.29 20.51 29.48
CA CYS A 6 -14.79 19.22 29.99
C CYS A 6 -15.88 18.43 30.78
N LEU A 7 -16.74 19.14 31.53
CA LEU A 7 -17.78 18.50 32.32
C LEU A 7 -18.92 17.89 31.47
N ARG A 8 -19.10 18.32 30.22
CA ARG A 8 -20.18 17.78 29.36
C ARG A 8 -19.82 16.43 28.68
N LEU A 9 -18.55 16.10 28.57
CA LEU A 9 -18.09 14.81 28.05
C LEU A 9 -17.88 13.74 29.12
N LEU A 10 -17.76 14.17 30.38
CA LEU A 10 -17.63 13.24 31.52
C LEU A 10 -18.76 12.18 31.58
N PRO A 11 -20.06 12.52 31.35
CA PRO A 11 -21.11 11.50 31.34
C PRO A 11 -20.99 10.51 30.17
N TYR A 12 -20.46 10.91 29.03
CA TYR A 12 -20.25 9.99 27.90
C TYR A 12 -19.03 9.11 28.13
N LEU A 13 -17.96 9.64 28.69
CA LEU A 13 -16.78 8.86 29.10
C LEU A 13 -17.16 7.87 30.24
N PHE A 14 -17.97 8.30 31.19
CA PHE A 14 -18.50 7.44 32.26
C PHE A 14 -19.48 6.39 31.73
N ALA A 15 -20.28 6.70 30.70
CA ALA A 15 -21.18 5.74 30.06
C ALA A 15 -20.37 4.68 29.27
N VAL A 16 -19.27 5.06 28.61
CA VAL A 16 -18.37 4.11 27.95
C VAL A 16 -17.62 3.27 28.99
N LEU A 17 -17.14 3.86 30.08
CA LEU A 17 -16.48 3.13 31.17
C LEU A 17 -17.47 2.23 31.94
N LEU A 18 -18.73 2.65 32.12
CA LEU A 18 -19.76 1.83 32.76
C LEU A 18 -20.22 0.65 31.89
N LEU A 19 -20.19 0.80 30.55
CA LEU A 19 -20.41 -0.32 29.63
C LEU A 19 -19.31 -1.38 29.78
N PHE A 20 -18.09 -0.99 30.12
CA PHE A 20 -16.98 -1.94 30.37
C PHE A 20 -17.05 -2.55 31.78
N CYS A 21 -17.55 -1.84 32.77
CA CYS A 21 -17.75 -2.37 34.15
C CYS A 21 -18.97 -3.28 34.25
N ALA A 22 -20.01 -3.11 33.43
CA ALA A 22 -21.24 -3.92 33.49
C ALA A 22 -21.04 -5.38 32.98
N CYS A 23 -19.91 -5.69 32.39
CA CYS A 23 -19.58 -7.06 31.93
C CYS A 23 -18.86 -7.91 33.00
N HIS A 24 -18.76 -7.44 34.28
CA HIS A 24 -17.88 -8.12 35.24
C HIS A 24 -18.60 -8.81 36.41
N ASP A 25 -19.93 -8.84 36.44
CA ASP A 25 -20.68 -9.40 37.59
C ASP A 25 -21.61 -10.60 37.27
N ASP A 26 -21.49 -11.18 36.09
CA ASP A 26 -22.08 -12.50 35.87
C ASP A 26 -21.02 -13.57 36.04
N ALA A 27 -20.99 -14.22 37.19
CA ALA A 27 -20.20 -15.42 37.39
C ALA A 27 -20.55 -16.43 36.31
N MET A 28 -19.60 -16.66 35.40
CA MET A 28 -19.71 -17.72 34.41
C MET A 28 -19.94 -19.04 35.16
N PRO A 29 -20.91 -19.85 34.79
CA PRO A 29 -21.04 -21.18 35.34
C PRO A 29 -19.75 -21.96 35.06
N GLU A 30 -19.19 -22.60 36.08
CA GLU A 30 -18.04 -23.49 35.95
C GLU A 30 -18.34 -24.52 34.87
N GLN A 31 -17.62 -24.45 33.76
CA GLN A 31 -17.66 -25.51 32.79
C GLN A 31 -16.99 -26.74 33.38
N PRO A 32 -17.59 -27.93 33.26
CA PRO A 32 -16.93 -29.16 33.67
C PRO A 32 -15.62 -29.33 32.92
N ALA A 33 -14.55 -29.63 33.62
CA ALA A 33 -13.22 -29.87 33.04
C ALA A 33 -13.34 -30.92 31.95
N SER A 34 -13.11 -30.51 30.69
CA SER A 34 -13.01 -31.42 29.56
C SER A 34 -11.67 -32.16 29.65
N THR A 35 -11.71 -33.48 29.58
CA THR A 35 -10.55 -34.35 29.55
C THR A 35 -10.00 -34.54 28.12
N ASP A 36 -10.38 -33.67 27.19
CA ASP A 36 -9.88 -33.71 25.83
C ASP A 36 -8.53 -33.01 25.73
N THR A 37 -7.55 -33.78 25.31
CA THR A 37 -6.16 -33.35 25.09
C THR A 37 -5.93 -32.64 23.75
N ASP A 38 -6.97 -32.33 23.00
CA ASP A 38 -6.86 -31.51 21.81
C ASP A 38 -6.72 -30.02 22.21
N PRO A 39 -5.80 -29.28 21.58
CA PRO A 39 -5.69 -27.85 21.82
C PRO A 39 -7.03 -27.20 21.51
N PRO A 40 -7.52 -26.30 22.38
CA PRO A 40 -8.86 -25.77 22.23
C PRO A 40 -9.03 -25.07 20.89
N GLU A 41 -10.12 -25.37 20.16
CA GLU A 41 -10.60 -24.66 18.94
C GLU A 41 -10.61 -23.13 19.12
N ALA A 42 -10.54 -22.66 20.35
CA ALA A 42 -10.52 -21.23 20.69
C ALA A 42 -9.31 -20.47 20.12
N LEU A 43 -8.17 -21.13 19.83
CA LEU A 43 -7.03 -20.47 19.18
C LEU A 43 -7.31 -20.12 17.71
N ASP A 44 -8.14 -20.89 17.02
CA ASP A 44 -8.57 -20.60 15.65
C ASP A 44 -9.47 -19.39 15.52
N ALA A 45 -10.12 -18.97 16.61
CA ALA A 45 -10.98 -17.77 16.61
C ALA A 45 -10.20 -16.46 16.50
N TYR A 46 -8.89 -16.48 16.78
CA TYR A 46 -8.02 -15.31 16.72
C TYR A 46 -7.36 -15.11 15.34
N HIS A 47 -7.42 -16.08 14.45
CA HIS A 47 -6.86 -15.96 13.12
C HIS A 47 -7.83 -15.24 12.19
N ASP A 48 -7.30 -14.37 11.35
CA ASP A 48 -8.08 -13.70 10.32
C ASP A 48 -8.62 -14.72 9.31
N LYS A 49 -9.87 -15.07 9.45
CA LYS A 49 -10.54 -16.10 8.65
C LYS A 49 -10.55 -15.78 7.15
N ILE A 50 -10.46 -14.49 6.79
CA ILE A 50 -10.38 -14.06 5.39
C ILE A 50 -9.05 -14.45 4.77
N ARG A 51 -7.97 -14.49 5.58
CA ARG A 51 -6.62 -14.78 5.09
C ARG A 51 -6.25 -16.25 5.11
N GLU A 52 -6.90 -17.02 5.96
CA GLU A 52 -6.57 -18.44 6.17
C GLU A 52 -7.57 -19.39 5.50
N LYS A 53 -8.69 -18.88 5.03
CA LYS A 53 -9.76 -19.68 4.41
C LYS A 53 -10.13 -19.10 3.04
N PRO A 54 -10.72 -19.91 2.16
CA PRO A 54 -11.20 -19.40 0.88
C PRO A 54 -12.17 -18.24 1.07
N TYR A 55 -11.99 -17.17 0.29
CA TYR A 55 -12.83 -15.96 0.31
C TYR A 55 -13.36 -15.67 -1.10
N PRO A 56 -14.61 -15.25 -1.28
CA PRO A 56 -15.65 -15.04 -0.27
C PRO A 56 -16.40 -16.34 0.10
N LYS A 57 -17.15 -16.28 1.22
CA LYS A 57 -18.00 -17.36 1.74
C LYS A 57 -19.41 -16.87 2.00
N ALA A 58 -20.31 -17.81 2.32
CA ALA A 58 -21.72 -17.56 2.57
C ALA A 58 -22.01 -16.54 3.67
N ASP A 59 -21.20 -16.53 4.72
CA ASP A 59 -21.33 -15.69 5.92
C ASP A 59 -20.51 -14.39 5.85
N ASN A 60 -19.75 -14.18 4.77
CA ASN A 60 -18.96 -12.98 4.62
C ASN A 60 -19.81 -11.81 4.10
N GLU A 61 -19.71 -10.68 4.78
CA GLU A 61 -20.04 -9.40 4.16
C GLU A 61 -18.98 -9.06 3.11
N LEU A 62 -19.39 -8.81 1.87
CA LEU A 62 -18.47 -8.46 0.82
C LEU A 62 -17.95 -7.03 1.00
N TYR A 63 -16.65 -6.86 0.92
CA TYR A 63 -16.03 -5.54 0.96
C TYR A 63 -16.25 -4.76 -0.34
N LEU A 64 -16.23 -5.44 -1.48
CA LEU A 64 -16.37 -4.83 -2.81
C LEU A 64 -17.14 -5.74 -3.78
N ASN A 65 -17.67 -5.12 -4.81
CA ASN A 65 -18.20 -5.77 -6.01
C ASN A 65 -17.42 -5.27 -7.25
N PRO A 66 -16.69 -6.11 -7.98
CA PRO A 66 -16.59 -7.56 -7.81
C PRO A 66 -15.77 -7.94 -6.59
N SER A 67 -16.15 -9.04 -5.95
CA SER A 67 -15.31 -9.67 -4.93
C SER A 67 -14.21 -10.47 -5.61
N PRO A 68 -12.94 -10.30 -5.20
CA PRO A 68 -11.90 -11.24 -5.62
C PRO A 68 -12.16 -12.61 -5.01
N LEU A 69 -11.77 -13.67 -5.73
CA LEU A 69 -11.75 -15.05 -5.25
C LEU A 69 -10.34 -15.37 -4.76
N ILE A 70 -10.20 -15.81 -3.51
CA ILE A 70 -8.90 -15.98 -2.86
C ILE A 70 -8.81 -17.35 -2.22
N VAL A 71 -7.71 -18.06 -2.49
CA VAL A 71 -7.39 -19.37 -1.92
C VAL A 71 -6.09 -19.28 -1.15
N PRO A 72 -6.10 -19.31 0.20
CA PRO A 72 -4.88 -19.23 1.00
C PRO A 72 -4.18 -20.59 1.06
N GLN A 73 -3.42 -20.92 0.04
CA GLN A 73 -2.65 -22.15 -0.01
C GLN A 73 -1.20 -21.91 -0.44
N THR A 74 -0.32 -22.85 -0.08
CA THR A 74 1.05 -22.86 -0.59
C THR A 74 1.06 -23.41 -2.01
N MET A 75 1.66 -22.67 -2.95
CA MET A 75 1.84 -23.13 -4.32
C MET A 75 3.05 -24.07 -4.41
N LYS A 76 2.84 -25.21 -5.07
CA LYS A 76 3.95 -26.10 -5.47
C LYS A 76 4.63 -25.51 -6.71
N THR A 77 5.92 -25.71 -6.85
CA THR A 77 6.67 -25.23 -8.01
C THR A 77 6.05 -25.74 -9.31
N GLY A 78 5.74 -24.80 -10.21
CA GLY A 78 5.12 -25.08 -11.51
C GLY A 78 3.62 -25.41 -11.48
N ALA A 79 3.02 -25.54 -10.29
CA ALA A 79 1.57 -25.72 -10.17
C ALA A 79 0.82 -24.42 -10.46
N LYS A 80 -0.43 -24.53 -10.90
CA LYS A 80 -1.33 -23.42 -11.19
C LYS A 80 -2.68 -23.63 -10.53
N LEU A 81 -3.45 -22.56 -10.41
CA LEU A 81 -4.84 -22.59 -10.00
C LEU A 81 -5.74 -22.14 -11.14
N GLN A 82 -6.92 -22.75 -11.21
CA GLN A 82 -7.99 -22.31 -12.07
C GLN A 82 -9.25 -22.07 -11.25
N PHE A 83 -9.93 -20.96 -11.50
CA PHE A 83 -11.12 -20.52 -10.79
C PHE A 83 -12.34 -20.62 -11.70
N SER A 84 -13.51 -20.94 -11.12
CA SER A 84 -14.78 -20.85 -11.83
C SER A 84 -15.82 -20.15 -10.95
N LEU A 85 -16.56 -19.21 -11.55
CA LEU A 85 -17.57 -18.36 -10.91
C LEU A 85 -18.88 -18.44 -11.70
N SER A 86 -20.02 -18.68 -11.04
CA SER A 86 -21.31 -18.87 -11.70
C SER A 86 -22.50 -18.41 -10.85
N ARG A 87 -23.62 -18.14 -11.51
CA ARG A 87 -24.94 -17.97 -10.87
C ARG A 87 -25.60 -19.33 -10.53
N SER A 88 -25.14 -20.41 -11.13
CA SER A 88 -25.63 -21.77 -10.91
C SER A 88 -24.64 -22.63 -10.15
N LYS A 89 -25.15 -23.43 -9.20
CA LYS A 89 -24.31 -24.45 -8.52
C LYS A 89 -23.72 -25.48 -9.48
N ASN A 90 -24.36 -25.68 -10.63
CA ASN A 90 -23.92 -26.67 -11.63
C ASN A 90 -22.86 -26.08 -12.57
N PHE A 91 -22.63 -24.76 -12.54
CA PHE A 91 -21.72 -24.05 -13.44
C PHE A 91 -22.06 -24.23 -14.92
N ASP A 92 -23.34 -24.30 -15.23
CA ASP A 92 -23.93 -24.62 -16.54
C ASP A 92 -24.63 -23.43 -17.20
N THR A 93 -24.51 -22.22 -16.63
CA THR A 93 -25.12 -21.01 -17.22
C THR A 93 -24.14 -20.27 -18.12
N PRO A 94 -24.66 -19.47 -19.09
CA PRO A 94 -23.82 -18.66 -19.97
C PRO A 94 -22.95 -17.60 -19.22
N GLU A 95 -23.35 -17.18 -18.02
CA GLU A 95 -22.63 -16.24 -17.19
C GLU A 95 -21.46 -16.89 -16.44
N THR A 96 -21.32 -18.21 -16.53
CA THR A 96 -20.19 -18.92 -15.88
C THR A 96 -18.87 -18.47 -16.49
N VAL A 97 -18.00 -17.96 -15.62
CA VAL A 97 -16.64 -17.53 -15.97
C VAL A 97 -15.66 -18.54 -15.41
N THR A 98 -14.83 -19.11 -16.28
CA THR A 98 -13.69 -19.94 -15.86
C THR A 98 -12.41 -19.22 -16.24
N SER A 99 -11.53 -18.98 -15.26
CA SER A 99 -10.27 -18.27 -15.48
C SER A 99 -9.29 -19.09 -16.33
N GLN A 100 -8.29 -18.44 -16.87
CA GLN A 100 -7.06 -19.14 -17.26
C GLN A 100 -6.40 -19.76 -16.01
N ALA A 101 -5.54 -20.73 -16.24
CA ALA A 101 -4.73 -21.32 -15.16
C ALA A 101 -3.58 -20.37 -14.80
N VAL A 102 -3.55 -19.90 -13.56
CA VAL A 102 -2.60 -18.89 -13.06
C VAL A 102 -1.68 -19.47 -11.98
N ALA A 103 -0.49 -18.92 -11.85
CA ALA A 103 0.53 -19.36 -10.88
C ALA A 103 0.36 -18.71 -9.50
N TRP A 104 -0.81 -18.16 -9.19
CA TRP A 104 -1.12 -17.47 -7.93
C TRP A 104 -2.49 -17.85 -7.39
N CYS A 105 -2.80 -17.44 -6.17
CA CYS A 105 -3.94 -17.91 -5.39
C CYS A 105 -5.12 -16.93 -5.35
N MET A 106 -5.32 -16.16 -6.39
CA MET A 106 -6.41 -15.18 -6.48
C MET A 106 -6.94 -15.06 -7.91
N PHE A 107 -8.20 -14.60 -8.02
CA PHE A 107 -8.83 -14.25 -9.29
C PHE A 107 -9.76 -13.05 -9.09
N ASN A 108 -9.59 -12.00 -9.89
CA ASN A 108 -10.50 -10.86 -9.94
C ASN A 108 -11.33 -10.94 -11.23
N PRO A 109 -12.67 -10.95 -11.15
CA PRO A 109 -13.51 -11.00 -12.35
C PRO A 109 -13.46 -9.74 -13.23
N HIS A 110 -12.94 -8.61 -12.74
CA HIS A 110 -12.87 -7.31 -13.42
C HIS A 110 -14.20 -6.81 -14.01
N LYS A 111 -15.32 -7.31 -13.49
CA LYS A 111 -16.63 -6.91 -13.95
C LYS A 111 -17.61 -6.91 -12.77
N LYS A 112 -18.50 -5.91 -12.73
CA LYS A 112 -19.56 -5.86 -11.73
C LYS A 112 -20.41 -7.13 -11.79
N LEU A 113 -20.61 -7.75 -10.63
CA LEU A 113 -21.51 -8.90 -10.47
C LEU A 113 -22.94 -8.41 -10.17
N GLU A 114 -23.92 -9.12 -10.73
CA GLU A 114 -25.33 -8.89 -10.43
C GLU A 114 -25.65 -9.22 -8.97
N ASN A 115 -26.63 -8.52 -8.39
CA ASN A 115 -27.11 -8.79 -7.04
C ASN A 115 -27.66 -10.22 -6.90
N GLY A 116 -27.50 -10.80 -5.71
CA GLY A 116 -27.95 -12.13 -5.35
C GLY A 116 -26.82 -13.15 -5.20
N THR A 117 -27.18 -14.41 -5.16
CA THR A 117 -26.25 -15.51 -4.85
C THR A 117 -25.37 -15.86 -6.04
N TRP A 118 -24.10 -16.00 -5.78
CA TRP A 118 -23.07 -16.51 -6.67
C TRP A 118 -22.39 -17.71 -6.05
N TYR A 119 -21.81 -18.56 -6.90
CA TYR A 119 -21.10 -19.79 -6.53
C TYR A 119 -19.74 -19.76 -7.18
N TRP A 120 -18.69 -20.15 -6.43
CA TRP A 120 -17.37 -20.29 -6.99
C TRP A 120 -16.68 -21.54 -6.49
N ARG A 121 -15.68 -21.99 -7.23
CA ARG A 121 -14.84 -23.14 -6.95
C ARG A 121 -13.49 -22.93 -7.60
N PHE A 122 -12.51 -23.71 -7.18
CA PHE A 122 -11.18 -23.71 -7.77
C PHE A 122 -10.67 -25.14 -7.93
N ARG A 123 -9.64 -25.31 -8.74
CA ARG A 123 -8.89 -26.57 -8.84
C ARG A 123 -7.43 -26.29 -9.04
N ASN A 124 -6.58 -27.25 -8.60
CA ASN A 124 -5.17 -27.24 -8.90
C ASN A 124 -4.93 -27.87 -10.28
N ILE A 125 -3.90 -27.36 -10.93
CA ILE A 125 -3.33 -27.92 -12.14
C ILE A 125 -1.86 -28.17 -11.83
N SER A 126 -1.43 -29.41 -11.89
CA SER A 126 -0.07 -29.80 -11.58
C SER A 126 0.92 -29.31 -12.64
N ALA A 127 2.22 -29.37 -12.35
CA ALA A 127 3.27 -28.86 -13.23
C ALA A 127 3.32 -29.57 -14.61
N ASP A 128 2.85 -30.81 -14.68
CA ASP A 128 2.71 -31.60 -15.92
C ASP A 128 1.39 -31.30 -16.68
N GLY A 129 0.57 -30.38 -16.17
CA GLY A 129 -0.70 -29.98 -16.78
C GLY A 129 -1.90 -30.83 -16.39
N ALA A 130 -1.76 -31.82 -15.48
CA ALA A 130 -2.89 -32.62 -15.04
C ALA A 130 -3.83 -31.80 -14.16
N GLU A 131 -5.14 -31.83 -14.49
CA GLU A 131 -6.20 -31.16 -13.77
C GLU A 131 -6.69 -32.00 -12.61
N GLU A 132 -6.66 -31.43 -11.39
CA GLU A 132 -7.28 -32.06 -10.22
C GLU A 132 -8.80 -31.85 -10.23
N ALA A 133 -9.50 -32.56 -9.35
CA ALA A 133 -10.93 -32.35 -9.14
C ALA A 133 -11.20 -30.91 -8.66
N TRP A 134 -12.36 -30.36 -9.02
CA TRP A 134 -12.83 -29.11 -8.46
C TRP A 134 -13.00 -29.19 -6.95
N SER A 135 -12.66 -28.12 -6.25
CA SER A 135 -12.93 -27.94 -4.82
C SER A 135 -14.42 -28.04 -4.49
N GLU A 136 -14.74 -28.04 -3.22
CA GLU A 136 -16.09 -27.72 -2.76
C GLU A 136 -16.58 -26.38 -3.34
N ILE A 137 -17.90 -26.21 -3.39
CA ILE A 137 -18.53 -25.00 -3.91
C ILE A 137 -18.68 -24.00 -2.77
N HIS A 138 -18.17 -22.78 -2.98
CA HIS A 138 -18.27 -21.68 -2.04
C HIS A 138 -19.36 -20.70 -2.51
N PRO A 139 -20.53 -20.63 -1.82
CA PRO A 139 -21.54 -19.62 -2.11
C PRO A 139 -21.19 -18.29 -1.45
N PHE A 140 -21.64 -17.18 -2.06
CA PHE A 140 -21.64 -15.85 -1.46
C PHE A 140 -22.78 -14.99 -2.02
N GLU A 141 -23.08 -13.88 -1.36
CA GLU A 141 -24.17 -13.00 -1.76
C GLU A 141 -23.64 -11.60 -2.10
N VAL A 142 -24.02 -11.11 -3.27
CA VAL A 142 -23.82 -9.70 -3.68
C VAL A 142 -25.09 -8.93 -3.34
N LYS A 143 -24.97 -7.91 -2.46
CA LYS A 143 -26.07 -7.06 -2.03
C LYS A 143 -26.06 -5.74 -2.79
N GLU A 144 -27.20 -5.08 -2.88
CA GLU A 144 -27.31 -3.74 -3.47
C GLU A 144 -26.42 -2.71 -2.74
N THR A 145 -26.21 -2.91 -1.44
CA THR A 145 -25.38 -2.06 -0.59
C THR A 145 -23.88 -2.34 -0.69
N THR A 146 -23.48 -3.42 -1.40
CA THR A 146 -22.05 -3.73 -1.57
C THR A 146 -21.37 -2.66 -2.42
N PRO A 147 -20.33 -1.99 -1.92
CA PRO A 147 -19.62 -0.96 -2.69
C PRO A 147 -19.06 -1.50 -4.00
N VAL A 148 -19.27 -0.76 -5.08
CA VAL A 148 -18.83 -1.16 -6.42
C VAL A 148 -17.51 -0.47 -6.76
N PHE A 149 -16.49 -1.26 -7.03
CA PHE A 149 -15.22 -0.77 -7.56
C PHE A 149 -14.66 -1.78 -8.59
N VAL A 150 -14.94 -1.53 -9.85
CA VAL A 150 -14.49 -2.37 -10.96
C VAL A 150 -13.17 -1.84 -11.49
N THR A 151 -12.16 -2.68 -11.52
CA THR A 151 -10.86 -2.39 -12.14
C THR A 151 -10.83 -2.91 -13.57
N PRO A 152 -10.10 -2.28 -14.49
CA PRO A 152 -9.85 -2.85 -15.82
C PRO A 152 -9.07 -4.17 -15.72
N PRO A 153 -9.21 -5.11 -16.67
CA PRO A 153 -8.36 -6.29 -16.73
C PRO A 153 -6.92 -5.90 -17.11
N PHE A 154 -5.95 -6.74 -16.76
CA PHE A 154 -4.51 -6.53 -17.06
C PHE A 154 -4.25 -6.24 -18.53
N GLU A 155 -4.98 -6.85 -19.43
CA GLU A 155 -4.83 -6.63 -20.88
C GLU A 155 -5.06 -5.17 -21.27
N THR A 156 -6.01 -4.48 -20.61
CA THR A 156 -6.22 -3.04 -20.81
C THR A 156 -5.01 -2.23 -20.34
N PHE A 157 -4.46 -2.59 -19.17
CA PHE A 157 -3.23 -1.94 -18.68
C PHE A 157 -2.07 -2.15 -19.66
N ARG A 158 -1.84 -3.38 -20.11
CA ARG A 158 -0.78 -3.75 -21.05
C ARG A 158 -0.91 -2.99 -22.38
N GLN A 159 -2.12 -2.89 -22.92
CA GLN A 159 -2.41 -2.22 -24.18
C GLN A 159 -2.04 -0.74 -24.19
N TYR A 160 -2.25 -0.05 -23.06
CA TYR A 160 -2.02 1.39 -22.96
C TYR A 160 -0.73 1.76 -22.22
N ALA A 161 0.03 0.78 -21.75
CA ALA A 161 1.33 1.03 -21.12
C ALA A 161 2.30 1.68 -22.13
N PRO A 162 3.08 2.72 -21.75
CA PRO A 162 3.94 3.46 -22.65
C PRO A 162 5.18 2.66 -23.04
N HIS A 163 5.48 2.59 -24.33
CA HIS A 163 6.71 1.96 -24.87
C HIS A 163 7.93 2.89 -24.87
N THR A 164 7.74 4.17 -24.58
CA THR A 164 8.82 5.17 -24.61
C THR A 164 9.37 5.45 -23.22
N TYR A 165 10.66 5.71 -23.14
CA TYR A 165 11.33 6.14 -21.91
C TYR A 165 11.51 7.66 -21.85
N PRO A 166 11.50 8.26 -20.66
CA PRO A 166 11.24 7.66 -19.34
C PRO A 166 9.76 7.31 -19.16
N ARG A 167 9.46 6.24 -18.43
CA ARG A 167 8.06 5.79 -18.24
C ARG A 167 7.63 5.65 -16.78
N LEU A 168 8.55 5.63 -15.82
CA LEU A 168 8.20 5.43 -14.41
C LEU A 168 7.29 6.51 -13.81
N TYR A 169 7.34 7.72 -14.33
CA TYR A 169 6.51 8.85 -13.89
C TYR A 169 5.65 9.41 -15.03
N CYS A 170 5.25 8.58 -15.99
CA CYS A 170 4.40 9.00 -17.12
C CYS A 170 3.10 9.68 -16.68
N PHE A 171 2.59 9.37 -15.48
CA PHE A 171 1.43 10.03 -14.91
C PHE A 171 1.66 11.52 -14.55
N LEU A 172 2.88 12.01 -14.65
CA LEU A 172 3.21 13.43 -14.48
C LEU A 172 3.35 14.17 -15.82
N ASP A 173 3.32 13.49 -16.96
CA ASP A 173 3.65 14.06 -18.28
C ASP A 173 2.81 15.30 -18.62
N ASP A 174 1.52 15.28 -18.28
CA ASP A 174 0.60 16.38 -18.52
C ASP A 174 0.91 17.63 -17.65
N ARG A 175 1.55 17.44 -16.48
CA ARG A 175 1.82 18.47 -15.48
C ARG A 175 3.27 18.95 -15.45
N ILE A 176 4.19 18.15 -15.98
CA ILE A 176 5.64 18.38 -15.80
C ILE A 176 6.14 19.61 -16.57
N GLN A 177 5.53 19.95 -17.70
CA GLN A 177 5.95 21.10 -18.49
C GLN A 177 5.73 22.41 -17.75
N GLU A 178 4.55 22.58 -17.13
CA GLU A 178 4.25 23.73 -16.27
C GLU A 178 5.18 23.76 -15.07
N ALA A 179 5.34 22.59 -14.39
CA ALA A 179 6.25 22.47 -13.27
C ALA A 179 7.70 22.87 -13.60
N ARG A 180 8.18 22.60 -14.81
CA ARG A 180 9.52 23.00 -15.26
C ARG A 180 9.66 24.52 -15.37
N GLN A 181 8.63 25.22 -15.83
CA GLN A 181 8.63 26.68 -15.96
C GLN A 181 8.60 27.36 -14.59
N GLU A 182 7.88 26.81 -13.64
CA GLU A 182 7.66 27.39 -12.32
C GLU A 182 8.51 26.75 -11.21
N ALA A 183 9.38 25.80 -11.53
CA ALA A 183 10.11 25.00 -10.56
C ALA A 183 10.85 25.84 -9.51
N SER A 184 11.51 26.92 -9.93
CA SER A 184 12.31 27.77 -9.06
C SER A 184 11.50 28.54 -8.01
N SER A 185 10.19 28.72 -8.23
CA SER A 185 9.28 29.36 -7.27
C SER A 185 8.78 28.39 -6.18
N HIS A 186 8.90 27.09 -6.40
CA HIS A 186 8.41 26.09 -5.46
C HIS A 186 9.30 25.99 -4.20
N SER A 187 8.70 25.94 -3.03
CA SER A 187 9.40 25.95 -1.74
C SER A 187 10.44 24.80 -1.55
N GLU A 188 10.27 23.68 -2.25
CA GLU A 188 11.19 22.53 -2.17
C GLU A 188 12.30 22.55 -3.23
N TYR A 189 12.26 23.49 -4.18
CA TYR A 189 13.21 23.55 -5.28
C TYR A 189 14.65 23.71 -4.81
N GLN A 190 14.92 24.69 -3.96
CA GLN A 190 16.27 24.97 -3.47
C GLN A 190 16.87 23.74 -2.76
N ARG A 191 16.05 23.03 -1.99
CA ARG A 191 16.47 21.81 -1.31
C ARG A 191 16.77 20.67 -2.29
N LEU A 192 15.95 20.50 -3.34
CA LEU A 192 16.24 19.53 -4.40
C LEU A 192 17.56 19.82 -5.08
N ILE A 193 17.79 21.08 -5.50
CA ILE A 193 19.00 21.50 -6.19
C ILE A 193 20.23 21.37 -5.25
N GLN A 194 20.10 21.70 -3.98
CA GLN A 194 21.17 21.49 -3.01
C GLN A 194 21.54 20.00 -2.87
N ASN A 195 20.55 19.12 -2.72
CA ASN A 195 20.80 17.69 -2.64
C ASN A 195 21.45 17.13 -3.93
N ALA A 196 21.05 17.63 -5.09
CA ALA A 196 21.67 17.27 -6.37
C ALA A 196 23.10 17.83 -6.48
N ALA A 197 23.36 19.05 -5.99
CA ALA A 197 24.70 19.63 -5.94
C ALA A 197 25.64 18.84 -5.03
N ASP A 198 25.14 18.32 -3.92
CA ASP A 198 25.92 17.45 -3.03
C ASP A 198 26.30 16.14 -3.74
N ALA A 199 25.37 15.57 -4.53
CA ALA A 199 25.65 14.39 -5.35
C ALA A 199 26.66 14.68 -6.49
N LEU A 200 26.64 15.88 -7.08
CA LEU A 200 27.65 16.31 -8.08
C LEU A 200 29.05 16.43 -7.49
N LYS A 201 29.15 16.91 -6.24
CA LYS A 201 30.43 17.14 -5.53
C LYS A 201 31.01 15.88 -4.89
N ALA A 202 30.20 14.81 -4.74
CA ALA A 202 30.65 13.58 -4.10
C ALA A 202 31.86 12.99 -4.85
N ASP A 203 32.89 12.61 -4.13
CA ASP A 203 34.05 11.93 -4.70
C ASP A 203 33.72 10.44 -4.88
N LEU A 204 33.40 10.02 -6.11
CA LEU A 204 33.08 8.62 -6.42
C LEU A 204 34.30 7.70 -6.31
N THR A 205 35.52 8.23 -6.45
CA THR A 205 36.75 7.41 -6.35
C THR A 205 37.04 7.02 -4.90
N ALA A 206 36.54 7.79 -3.93
CA ALA A 206 36.61 7.48 -2.52
C ALA A 206 35.60 6.43 -2.06
N ILE A 207 34.64 6.08 -2.92
CA ILE A 207 33.66 5.02 -2.65
C ILE A 207 34.30 3.67 -2.94
N GLY A 208 34.69 2.93 -1.92
CA GLY A 208 35.26 1.58 -2.11
C GLY A 208 34.23 0.61 -2.68
N ASN A 209 33.48 -0.08 -1.80
CA ASN A 209 32.37 -0.91 -2.25
C ASN A 209 31.05 -0.11 -2.24
N PRO A 210 30.44 0.21 -3.41
CA PRO A 210 29.23 1.02 -3.47
C PRO A 210 28.03 0.35 -2.80
N TYR A 211 27.98 -0.97 -2.76
CA TYR A 211 26.87 -1.70 -2.14
C TYR A 211 26.86 -1.59 -0.61
N SER A 212 28.01 -1.39 0.02
CA SER A 212 28.07 -1.08 1.46
C SER A 212 27.55 0.33 1.80
N GLN A 213 27.48 1.20 0.79
CA GLN A 213 26.99 2.58 0.91
C GLN A 213 25.70 2.81 0.12
N ILE A 214 24.94 1.76 -0.17
CA ILE A 214 23.82 1.81 -1.09
C ILE A 214 22.74 2.84 -0.71
N ASN A 215 22.54 3.09 0.57
CA ASN A 215 21.62 4.12 1.05
C ASN A 215 22.07 5.54 0.73
N VAL A 216 23.39 5.79 0.67
CA VAL A 216 23.95 7.08 0.25
C VAL A 216 23.79 7.24 -1.25
N ILE A 217 24.16 6.21 -2.02
CA ILE A 217 24.03 6.20 -3.48
C ILE A 217 22.56 6.36 -3.89
N LYS A 218 21.63 5.68 -3.23
CA LYS A 218 20.19 5.83 -3.46
C LYS A 218 19.75 7.29 -3.33
N ARG A 219 20.21 8.01 -2.29
CA ARG A 219 19.88 9.44 -2.12
C ARG A 219 20.43 10.29 -3.27
N TYR A 220 21.64 10.01 -3.73
CA TYR A 220 22.22 10.70 -4.88
C TYR A 220 21.45 10.42 -6.16
N VAL A 221 21.18 9.15 -6.45
CA VAL A 221 20.36 8.72 -7.61
C VAL A 221 19.00 9.41 -7.59
N GLN A 222 18.31 9.40 -6.46
CA GLN A 222 17.00 10.04 -6.31
C GLN A 222 17.06 11.54 -6.59
N SER A 223 18.03 12.23 -6.01
CA SER A 223 18.15 13.69 -6.16
C SER A 223 18.53 14.09 -7.59
N LEU A 224 19.45 13.37 -8.21
CA LEU A 224 19.87 13.61 -9.59
C LEU A 224 18.75 13.27 -10.58
N TYR A 225 18.04 12.15 -10.37
CA TYR A 225 16.88 11.77 -11.16
C TYR A 225 15.80 12.86 -11.15
N GLN A 226 15.41 13.30 -9.96
CA GLN A 226 14.39 14.34 -9.81
C GLN A 226 14.83 15.69 -10.38
N ALA A 227 16.11 16.08 -10.12
CA ALA A 227 16.66 17.32 -10.63
C ALA A 227 16.72 17.33 -12.16
N TYR A 228 17.19 16.23 -12.79
CA TYR A 228 17.21 16.13 -14.25
C TYR A 228 15.79 16.08 -14.84
N TYR A 229 14.89 15.27 -14.26
CA TYR A 229 13.51 15.18 -14.71
C TYR A 229 12.83 16.55 -14.75
N LEU A 230 13.10 17.39 -13.74
CA LEU A 230 12.52 18.72 -13.62
C LEU A 230 13.24 19.79 -14.46
N THR A 231 14.59 19.80 -14.47
CA THR A 231 15.36 20.93 -15.05
C THR A 231 15.95 20.65 -16.42
N GLN A 232 16.06 19.40 -16.82
CA GLN A 232 16.72 18.93 -18.05
C GLN A 232 18.21 19.33 -18.14
N GLN A 233 18.86 19.66 -17.02
CA GLN A 233 20.28 20.03 -17.01
C GLN A 233 21.17 18.79 -17.16
N GLU A 234 21.96 18.77 -18.22
CA GLU A 234 22.80 17.62 -18.62
C GLU A 234 23.83 17.19 -17.56
N THR A 235 24.25 18.08 -16.69
CA THR A 235 25.19 17.76 -15.59
C THR A 235 24.61 16.70 -14.63
N TYR A 236 23.30 16.72 -14.39
CA TYR A 236 22.64 15.73 -13.54
C TYR A 236 22.55 14.37 -14.23
N ALA A 237 22.22 14.34 -15.52
CA ALA A 237 22.17 13.10 -16.30
C ALA A 237 23.55 12.44 -16.41
N LYS A 238 24.59 13.24 -16.66
CA LYS A 238 25.99 12.76 -16.70
C LYS A 238 26.39 12.12 -15.38
N ARG A 239 26.11 12.81 -14.26
CA ARG A 239 26.44 12.30 -12.93
C ARG A 239 25.65 11.05 -12.56
N LEU A 240 24.39 11.00 -12.95
CA LEU A 240 23.54 9.81 -12.76
C LEU A 240 24.11 8.61 -13.54
N HIS A 241 24.66 8.84 -14.75
CA HIS A 241 25.33 7.81 -15.54
C HIS A 241 26.63 7.34 -14.86
N GLU A 242 27.46 8.28 -14.34
CA GLU A 242 28.69 7.94 -13.60
C GLU A 242 28.40 7.05 -12.37
N LEU A 243 27.31 7.32 -11.64
CA LEU A 243 26.87 6.49 -10.52
C LEU A 243 26.42 5.10 -10.99
N LEU A 244 25.71 5.02 -12.11
CA LEU A 244 25.33 3.73 -12.70
C LEU A 244 26.56 2.93 -13.11
N GLN A 245 27.53 3.56 -13.77
CA GLN A 245 28.78 2.92 -14.16
C GLN A 245 29.58 2.42 -12.95
N LEU A 246 29.65 3.19 -11.85
CA LEU A 246 30.25 2.74 -10.60
C LEU A 246 29.63 1.44 -10.10
N LEU A 247 28.30 1.34 -10.14
CA LEU A 247 27.57 0.13 -9.72
C LEU A 247 27.80 -1.03 -10.70
N LEU A 248 27.76 -0.78 -12.01
CA LEU A 248 27.96 -1.81 -13.04
C LEU A 248 29.39 -2.37 -13.02
N ASN A 249 30.39 -1.54 -12.75
CA ASN A 249 31.80 -1.94 -12.69
C ASN A 249 32.17 -2.65 -11.38
N THR A 250 31.26 -2.71 -10.42
CA THR A 250 31.48 -3.40 -9.13
C THR A 250 30.60 -4.65 -9.07
N PRO A 251 31.16 -5.87 -9.13
CA PRO A 251 30.36 -7.08 -9.02
C PRO A 251 29.61 -7.16 -7.69
N VAL A 252 28.35 -7.56 -7.73
CA VAL A 252 27.53 -7.82 -6.55
C VAL A 252 27.23 -9.31 -6.44
N SER A 253 27.63 -9.92 -5.32
CA SER A 253 27.32 -11.33 -5.02
C SER A 253 25.87 -11.48 -4.54
N ASP A 254 25.32 -12.68 -4.65
CA ASP A 254 23.99 -12.98 -4.14
C ASP A 254 23.90 -12.78 -2.62
N ALA A 255 24.96 -13.08 -1.89
CA ALA A 255 25.02 -12.84 -0.44
C ALA A 255 24.86 -11.35 -0.06
N VAL A 256 25.31 -10.44 -0.91
CA VAL A 256 25.12 -8.99 -0.73
C VAL A 256 23.78 -8.53 -1.30
N LEU A 257 23.45 -9.00 -2.50
CA LEU A 257 22.22 -8.60 -3.19
C LEU A 257 20.97 -9.04 -2.44
N PHE A 258 20.98 -10.19 -1.81
CA PHE A 258 19.84 -10.78 -1.11
C PHE A 258 20.03 -10.87 0.42
N ALA A 259 20.91 -10.05 0.99
CA ALA A 259 21.15 -10.00 2.43
C ALA A 259 19.87 -9.64 3.22
N ASP A 260 19.08 -8.73 2.68
CA ASP A 260 17.78 -8.34 3.22
C ASP A 260 16.89 -7.67 2.13
N ASN A 261 15.60 -7.62 2.40
CA ASN A 261 14.61 -7.08 1.46
C ASN A 261 14.81 -5.60 1.12
N PHE A 262 15.22 -4.80 2.10
CA PHE A 262 15.46 -3.36 1.89
C PHE A 262 16.73 -3.11 1.10
N GLY A 263 17.79 -3.84 1.42
CA GLY A 263 19.06 -3.80 0.68
C GLY A 263 18.87 -4.14 -0.78
N SER A 264 18.21 -5.27 -1.07
CA SER A 264 17.90 -5.70 -2.45
C SER A 264 17.13 -4.66 -3.23
N THR A 265 16.05 -4.12 -2.66
CA THR A 265 15.22 -3.13 -3.34
C THR A 265 15.89 -1.77 -3.45
N ASN A 266 16.76 -1.39 -2.53
CA ASN A 266 17.58 -0.19 -2.64
C ASN A 266 18.61 -0.33 -3.76
N ILE A 267 19.24 -1.51 -3.90
CA ILE A 267 20.13 -1.81 -5.02
C ILE A 267 19.35 -1.73 -6.33
N ALA A 268 18.25 -2.47 -6.46
CA ALA A 268 17.42 -2.45 -7.68
C ALA A 268 16.96 -1.03 -8.04
N TYR A 269 16.57 -0.21 -7.07
CA TYR A 269 16.20 1.19 -7.27
C TYR A 269 17.33 2.00 -7.92
N CYS A 270 18.59 1.77 -7.51
CA CYS A 270 19.74 2.48 -8.05
C CYS A 270 20.07 2.08 -9.49
N PHE A 271 19.56 0.97 -9.98
CA PHE A 271 19.67 0.55 -11.40
C PHE A 271 18.44 0.98 -12.21
N LEU A 272 17.24 0.77 -11.68
CA LEU A 272 16.01 1.05 -12.44
C LEU A 272 15.80 2.55 -12.73
N LYS A 273 16.19 3.45 -11.82
CA LYS A 273 16.03 4.90 -12.04
C LYS A 273 16.93 5.44 -13.14
N PRO A 274 18.26 5.17 -13.12
CA PRO A 274 19.11 5.55 -14.26
C PRO A 274 18.67 4.87 -15.57
N TYR A 275 18.28 3.59 -15.53
CA TYR A 275 17.81 2.88 -16.72
C TYR A 275 16.61 3.57 -17.36
N ASP A 276 15.59 3.92 -16.59
CA ASP A 276 14.41 4.65 -17.05
C ASP A 276 14.77 5.98 -17.70
N LEU A 277 15.58 6.79 -17.02
CA LEU A 277 15.84 8.16 -17.45
C LEU A 277 16.87 8.27 -18.57
N LEU A 278 17.85 7.36 -18.58
CA LEU A 278 18.99 7.40 -19.49
C LEU A 278 18.91 6.36 -20.61
N TYR A 279 17.81 5.61 -20.75
CA TYR A 279 17.69 4.45 -21.66
C TYR A 279 18.27 4.70 -23.06
N LYS A 280 17.95 5.85 -23.66
CA LYS A 280 18.41 6.23 -25.00
C LYS A 280 19.91 6.56 -25.08
N ARG A 281 20.58 6.73 -23.94
CA ARG A 281 22.00 7.10 -23.81
C ARG A 281 22.88 5.93 -23.40
N LEU A 282 22.27 4.88 -22.82
CA LEU A 282 22.99 3.69 -22.40
C LEU A 282 23.40 2.86 -23.62
N SER A 283 24.61 2.32 -23.59
CA SER A 283 25.06 1.31 -24.56
C SER A 283 24.22 0.03 -24.41
N SER A 284 24.29 -0.84 -25.42
CA SER A 284 23.61 -2.13 -25.36
C SER A 284 24.11 -3.00 -24.20
N GLU A 285 25.43 -2.96 -23.93
CA GLU A 285 26.06 -3.69 -22.84
C GLU A 285 25.64 -3.18 -21.48
N GLU A 286 25.53 -1.85 -21.32
CA GLU A 286 25.04 -1.25 -20.08
C GLU A 286 23.57 -1.62 -19.83
N ARG A 287 22.71 -1.53 -20.86
CA ARG A 287 21.31 -1.96 -20.76
C ARG A 287 21.20 -3.41 -20.34
N GLN A 288 21.90 -4.30 -21.05
CA GLN A 288 21.90 -5.73 -20.75
C GLN A 288 22.37 -6.02 -19.30
N SER A 289 23.38 -5.31 -18.82
CA SER A 289 23.91 -5.48 -17.46
C SER A 289 22.90 -5.04 -16.40
N VAL A 290 22.17 -3.94 -16.63
CA VAL A 290 21.06 -3.49 -15.77
C VAL A 290 19.93 -4.50 -15.80
N GLU A 291 19.49 -4.93 -16.97
CA GLU A 291 18.43 -5.93 -17.16
C GLU A 291 18.76 -7.24 -16.42
N ASN A 292 19.98 -7.72 -16.55
CA ASN A 292 20.44 -8.93 -15.85
C ASN A 292 20.33 -8.78 -14.33
N LEU A 293 20.73 -7.64 -13.75
CA LEU A 293 20.60 -7.42 -12.31
C LEU A 293 19.14 -7.34 -11.89
N LEU A 294 18.32 -6.58 -12.60
CA LEU A 294 16.92 -6.44 -12.30
C LEU A 294 16.17 -7.78 -12.39
N MET A 295 16.50 -8.61 -13.39
CA MET A 295 15.93 -9.95 -13.52
C MET A 295 16.40 -10.90 -12.40
N ARG A 296 17.66 -10.78 -11.92
CA ARG A 296 18.10 -11.55 -10.73
C ARG A 296 17.22 -11.24 -9.53
N VAL A 297 16.95 -9.96 -9.26
CA VAL A 297 16.09 -9.55 -8.14
C VAL A 297 14.66 -10.03 -8.33
N LEU A 298 14.12 -9.91 -9.54
CA LEU A 298 12.76 -10.34 -9.87
C LEU A 298 12.60 -11.85 -9.68
N ARG A 299 13.50 -12.66 -10.22
CA ARG A 299 13.50 -14.14 -10.12
C ARG A 299 13.66 -14.63 -8.69
N PHE A 300 14.35 -13.88 -7.84
CA PHE A 300 14.50 -14.23 -6.43
C PHE A 300 13.21 -14.00 -5.64
N TYR A 301 12.56 -12.84 -5.80
CA TYR A 301 11.43 -12.47 -4.95
C TYR A 301 10.08 -12.97 -5.46
N TYR A 302 9.88 -13.03 -6.77
CA TYR A 302 8.57 -13.40 -7.32
C TYR A 302 8.03 -14.74 -6.79
N PRO A 303 8.80 -15.85 -6.78
CA PRO A 303 8.32 -17.12 -6.26
C PRO A 303 8.00 -17.09 -4.75
N GLN A 304 8.65 -16.21 -4.00
CA GLN A 304 8.45 -16.09 -2.55
C GLN A 304 7.17 -15.34 -2.18
N GLN A 305 6.59 -14.62 -3.12
CA GLN A 305 5.40 -13.80 -2.89
C GLN A 305 4.10 -14.52 -3.22
N GLN A 306 4.18 -15.65 -3.92
CA GLN A 306 3.03 -16.45 -4.33
C GLN A 306 2.46 -17.28 -3.18
N GLY A 307 1.23 -17.72 -3.34
CA GLY A 307 0.56 -18.61 -2.41
C GLY A 307 0.17 -17.93 -1.10
N THR A 308 0.47 -18.55 0.03
CA THR A 308 0.09 -18.02 1.36
C THR A 308 0.67 -16.64 1.65
N GLN A 309 1.78 -16.26 1.03
CA GLN A 309 2.37 -14.93 1.22
C GLN A 309 1.52 -13.82 0.59
N GLU A 310 0.75 -14.09 -0.44
CA GLU A 310 -0.18 -13.13 -1.05
C GLU A 310 -1.18 -12.58 -0.04
N ASN A 311 -1.57 -13.38 0.94
CA ASN A 311 -2.50 -12.98 1.99
C ASN A 311 -1.94 -11.93 2.94
N ARG A 312 -0.61 -11.84 3.03
CA ARG A 312 0.10 -10.98 4.00
C ARG A 312 0.82 -9.81 3.35
N ILE A 313 0.73 -9.67 2.04
CA ILE A 313 1.59 -8.73 1.29
C ILE A 313 1.36 -7.28 1.69
N PHE A 314 0.12 -6.90 1.98
CA PHE A 314 -0.25 -5.53 2.36
C PHE A 314 -0.17 -5.27 3.87
N ASP A 315 0.01 -6.31 4.67
CA ASP A 315 0.22 -6.17 6.11
C ASP A 315 1.70 -6.07 6.47
N ASN A 316 2.55 -6.45 5.52
CA ASN A 316 3.98 -6.46 5.69
C ASN A 316 4.60 -5.34 4.85
N HIS A 317 5.15 -4.32 5.51
CA HIS A 317 5.76 -3.18 4.83
C HIS A 317 6.95 -3.56 3.94
N PHE A 318 7.65 -4.67 4.22
CA PHE A 318 8.71 -5.19 3.34
C PHE A 318 8.16 -5.55 1.97
N TRP A 319 7.04 -6.24 1.95
CA TRP A 319 6.38 -6.64 0.72
C TRP A 319 5.85 -5.44 -0.05
N GLN A 320 5.33 -4.43 0.62
CA GLN A 320 4.84 -3.22 -0.06
C GLN A 320 5.96 -2.44 -0.75
N GLN A 321 7.13 -2.30 -0.12
CA GLN A 321 8.29 -1.70 -0.77
C GLN A 321 8.77 -2.59 -1.94
N ASN A 322 8.87 -3.90 -1.74
CA ASN A 322 9.27 -4.83 -2.77
C ASN A 322 8.26 -4.85 -3.92
N LEU A 323 6.95 -4.93 -3.63
CA LEU A 323 5.90 -4.88 -4.64
C LEU A 323 6.11 -3.72 -5.61
N ARG A 324 6.32 -2.51 -5.09
CA ARG A 324 6.54 -1.34 -5.94
C ARG A 324 7.78 -1.45 -6.83
N VAL A 325 8.92 -1.84 -6.26
CA VAL A 325 10.18 -1.95 -7.01
C VAL A 325 10.11 -3.07 -8.03
N LEU A 326 9.52 -4.21 -7.68
CA LEU A 326 9.36 -5.34 -8.58
C LEU A 326 8.36 -5.03 -9.69
N PHE A 327 7.25 -4.36 -9.37
CA PHE A 327 6.32 -3.86 -10.38
C PHE A 327 7.01 -2.86 -11.33
N GLN A 328 7.77 -1.91 -10.79
CA GLN A 328 8.55 -0.97 -11.62
C GLN A 328 9.57 -1.68 -12.51
N THR A 329 10.18 -2.74 -12.02
CA THR A 329 11.09 -3.59 -12.81
C THR A 329 10.35 -4.23 -13.97
N THR A 330 9.23 -4.87 -13.72
CA THR A 330 8.44 -5.48 -14.81
C THR A 330 7.94 -4.43 -15.80
N PHE A 331 7.52 -3.27 -15.31
CA PHE A 331 7.05 -2.14 -16.12
C PHE A 331 8.16 -1.52 -16.99
N LEU A 332 9.42 -1.63 -16.60
CA LEU A 332 10.54 -1.22 -17.44
C LEU A 332 10.90 -2.26 -18.49
N LEU A 333 10.63 -3.55 -18.24
CA LEU A 333 11.13 -4.64 -19.07
C LEU A 333 10.05 -5.35 -19.91
N TYR A 334 8.75 -5.00 -19.76
CA TYR A 334 7.63 -5.75 -20.33
C TYR A 334 7.62 -5.85 -21.86
N ASP A 335 8.25 -4.90 -22.55
CA ASP A 335 8.36 -4.83 -24.00
C ASP A 335 9.78 -5.13 -24.52
N ASN A 336 10.65 -5.68 -23.67
CA ASN A 336 11.95 -6.20 -24.10
C ASN A 336 11.74 -7.57 -24.74
N GLU A 337 11.98 -7.68 -26.05
CA GLU A 337 11.73 -8.89 -26.84
C GLU A 337 12.40 -10.16 -26.28
N ALA A 338 13.55 -10.03 -25.63
CA ALA A 338 14.27 -11.16 -25.05
C ALA A 338 13.72 -11.60 -23.68
N LEU A 339 12.96 -10.74 -23.00
CA LEU A 339 12.52 -10.94 -21.62
C LEU A 339 10.99 -10.99 -21.46
N GLN A 340 10.23 -10.53 -22.46
CA GLN A 340 8.79 -10.34 -22.35
C GLN A 340 8.03 -11.61 -21.96
N ASP A 341 8.44 -12.78 -22.46
CA ASP A 341 7.76 -14.04 -22.15
C ASP A 341 7.85 -14.43 -20.67
N GLU A 342 8.90 -13.99 -19.98
CA GLU A 342 9.08 -14.17 -18.54
C GLU A 342 8.48 -13.00 -17.75
N VAL A 343 8.64 -11.78 -18.22
CA VAL A 343 8.28 -10.56 -17.50
C VAL A 343 6.77 -10.30 -17.51
N LEU A 344 6.06 -10.54 -18.63
CA LEU A 344 4.64 -10.25 -18.74
C LEU A 344 3.78 -11.02 -17.72
N PRO A 345 3.96 -12.34 -17.52
CA PRO A 345 3.20 -13.06 -16.48
C PRO A 345 3.48 -12.54 -15.06
N ILE A 346 4.71 -12.07 -14.79
CA ILE A 346 5.06 -11.51 -13.48
C ILE A 346 4.43 -10.10 -13.31
N MET A 347 4.40 -9.31 -14.36
CA MET A 347 3.73 -8.00 -14.36
C MET A 347 2.23 -8.15 -14.16
N GLU A 348 1.60 -9.13 -14.82
CA GLU A 348 0.20 -9.49 -14.62
C GLU A 348 -0.06 -9.89 -13.16
N TYR A 349 0.79 -10.74 -12.59
CA TYR A 349 0.69 -11.11 -11.18
C TYR A 349 0.65 -9.89 -10.24
N TYR A 350 1.57 -8.94 -10.41
CA TYR A 350 1.59 -7.75 -9.55
C TYR A 350 0.40 -6.83 -9.79
N TYR A 351 -0.08 -6.75 -11.02
CA TYR A 351 -1.31 -6.02 -11.35
C TYR A 351 -2.52 -6.66 -10.66
N GLU A 352 -2.70 -7.97 -10.82
CA GLU A 352 -3.78 -8.72 -10.21
C GLU A 352 -3.70 -8.70 -8.68
N LEU A 353 -2.52 -8.82 -8.11
CA LEU A 353 -2.31 -8.70 -6.69
C LEU A 353 -2.77 -7.33 -6.16
N TRP A 354 -2.44 -6.25 -6.86
CA TRP A 354 -2.91 -4.92 -6.51
C TRP A 354 -4.43 -4.79 -6.64
N THR A 355 -5.01 -5.20 -7.76
CA THR A 355 -6.46 -5.06 -8.03
C THR A 355 -7.33 -5.96 -7.16
N ALA A 356 -6.84 -7.13 -6.78
CA ALA A 356 -7.58 -8.06 -5.92
C ALA A 356 -7.46 -7.73 -4.42
N ARG A 357 -6.37 -7.08 -3.99
CA ARG A 357 -6.07 -6.93 -2.56
C ARG A 357 -5.81 -5.51 -2.11
N ALA A 358 -5.63 -4.58 -3.03
CA ALA A 358 -5.37 -3.19 -2.70
C ALA A 358 -6.64 -2.46 -2.25
N PRO A 359 -6.41 -1.34 -1.61
CA PRO A 359 -5.18 -0.89 -1.00
C PRO A 359 -5.03 -1.36 0.44
N ALA A 360 -3.88 -1.15 1.01
CA ALA A 360 -3.53 -1.40 2.39
C ALA A 360 -3.68 -2.85 2.85
N SER A 361 -4.85 -3.31 3.30
CA SER A 361 -5.08 -4.68 3.75
C SER A 361 -5.91 -5.53 2.77
N GLY A 362 -6.34 -4.93 1.65
CA GLY A 362 -7.16 -5.61 0.64
C GLY A 362 -8.63 -5.82 1.04
N PHE A 363 -8.98 -5.71 2.32
CA PHE A 363 -10.32 -5.97 2.86
C PHE A 363 -10.80 -4.87 3.81
N ASN A 364 -10.41 -3.64 3.55
CA ASN A 364 -10.70 -2.49 4.40
C ASN A 364 -11.23 -1.35 3.54
N ARG A 365 -12.40 -0.83 3.89
CA ARG A 365 -13.05 0.31 3.23
C ARG A 365 -12.89 1.59 4.03
N ASP A 366 -12.41 1.48 5.28
CA ASP A 366 -12.41 2.55 6.27
C ASP A 366 -11.26 3.55 6.10
N GLY A 367 -10.34 3.29 5.18
CA GLY A 367 -9.12 4.09 5.03
C GLY A 367 -8.04 3.82 6.07
N MET A 368 -8.27 2.85 6.95
CA MET A 368 -7.32 2.45 7.99
C MET A 368 -6.20 1.59 7.43
N VAL A 369 -5.09 1.49 8.16
CA VAL A 369 -3.92 0.70 7.76
C VAL A 369 -3.77 -0.53 8.65
N GLY A 370 -3.70 -1.72 8.04
CA GLY A 370 -3.72 -2.99 8.74
C GLY A 370 -2.52 -3.17 9.69
N ASN A 371 -1.32 -2.76 9.31
CA ASN A 371 -0.12 -2.82 10.14
C ASN A 371 0.07 -1.61 11.07
N GLY A 372 -0.95 -0.78 11.19
CA GLY A 372 -1.02 0.33 12.13
C GLY A 372 -0.33 1.61 11.69
N THR A 373 -0.56 2.65 12.48
CA THR A 373 -0.16 4.03 12.16
C THR A 373 1.36 4.21 12.14
N GLY A 374 2.10 3.46 12.95
CA GLY A 374 3.56 3.56 13.00
C GLY A 374 4.24 3.05 11.74
N TYR A 375 3.80 1.93 11.20
CA TYR A 375 4.39 1.33 10.00
C TYR A 375 3.81 1.83 8.67
N PHE A 376 2.71 2.56 8.68
CA PHE A 376 2.13 3.17 7.50
C PHE A 376 3.15 4.01 6.70
N ASN A 377 4.09 4.66 7.38
CA ASN A 377 5.12 5.47 6.75
C ASN A 377 5.88 4.75 5.62
N ASN A 378 6.10 3.45 5.78
CA ASN A 378 6.81 2.65 4.79
C ASN A 378 5.94 2.28 3.58
N ASN A 379 4.62 2.40 3.71
CA ASN A 379 3.64 2.06 2.69
C ASN A 379 3.24 3.27 1.83
N VAL A 380 3.39 4.47 2.36
CA VAL A 380 2.93 5.74 1.76
C VAL A 380 3.31 5.86 0.29
N TYR A 381 4.56 5.59 -0.05
CA TYR A 381 5.00 5.76 -1.43
C TYR A 381 4.41 4.73 -2.40
N THR A 382 4.15 3.51 -1.96
CA THR A 382 3.46 2.50 -2.77
C THR A 382 1.98 2.85 -2.94
N LEU A 383 1.33 3.29 -1.85
CA LEU A 383 -0.07 3.73 -1.86
C LEU A 383 -0.31 5.00 -2.70
N PHE A 384 0.71 5.81 -2.88
CA PHE A 384 0.71 6.93 -3.83
C PHE A 384 0.97 6.46 -5.27
N TYR A 385 2.08 5.75 -5.48
CA TYR A 385 2.62 5.47 -6.81
C TYR A 385 1.71 4.55 -7.65
N MET A 386 1.24 3.47 -7.04
CA MET A 386 0.46 2.46 -7.77
C MET A 386 -0.86 3.03 -8.32
N PRO A 387 -1.75 3.66 -7.53
CA PRO A 387 -3.00 4.18 -8.07
C PRO A 387 -2.78 5.28 -9.09
N MET A 388 -1.77 6.14 -8.92
CA MET A 388 -1.46 7.19 -9.90
C MET A 388 -1.06 6.62 -11.25
N LEU A 389 -0.14 5.65 -11.25
CA LEU A 389 0.30 4.99 -12.47
C LEU A 389 -0.85 4.22 -13.15
N LEU A 390 -1.57 3.41 -12.38
CA LEU A 390 -2.67 2.59 -12.92
C LEU A 390 -3.80 3.47 -13.45
N SER A 391 -4.16 4.53 -12.75
CA SER A 391 -5.19 5.48 -13.20
C SER A 391 -4.79 6.16 -14.51
N HIS A 392 -3.56 6.61 -14.61
CA HIS A 392 -3.05 7.27 -15.81
C HIS A 392 -3.12 6.34 -17.04
N ILE A 393 -2.64 5.13 -16.89
CA ILE A 393 -2.56 4.17 -18.01
C ILE A 393 -3.93 3.63 -18.39
N THR A 394 -4.74 3.20 -17.43
CA THR A 394 -6.02 2.53 -17.71
C THR A 394 -7.19 3.50 -17.90
N ARG A 395 -7.02 4.77 -17.58
CA ARG A 395 -8.08 5.80 -17.55
C ARG A 395 -9.20 5.48 -16.56
N LYS A 396 -8.98 4.55 -15.65
CA LYS A 396 -9.84 4.27 -14.50
C LYS A 396 -9.25 4.94 -13.26
N ASP A 397 -10.03 5.78 -12.61
CA ASP A 397 -9.58 6.40 -11.36
C ASP A 397 -9.55 5.38 -10.21
N PHE A 398 -8.35 4.98 -9.80
CA PHE A 398 -8.11 4.04 -8.71
C PHE A 398 -8.30 4.70 -7.32
N LEU A 399 -8.33 6.02 -7.24
CA LEU A 399 -8.60 6.74 -5.99
C LEU A 399 -10.09 6.74 -5.62
N LEU A 400 -10.96 6.26 -6.52
CA LEU A 400 -12.37 6.01 -6.20
C LEU A 400 -12.58 4.77 -5.34
N HIS A 401 -11.56 3.96 -5.08
CA HIS A 401 -11.67 2.85 -4.13
C HIS A 401 -12.07 3.37 -2.75
N PRO A 402 -13.02 2.73 -2.04
CA PRO A 402 -13.53 3.21 -0.75
C PRO A 402 -12.44 3.51 0.29
N TRP A 403 -11.35 2.75 0.29
CA TRP A 403 -10.23 3.01 1.17
C TRP A 403 -9.62 4.41 0.96
N TYR A 404 -9.35 4.81 -0.28
CA TYR A 404 -8.79 6.14 -0.58
C TYR A 404 -9.76 7.26 -0.21
N ARG A 405 -11.06 7.03 -0.42
CA ARG A 405 -12.11 8.00 -0.09
C ARG A 405 -12.21 8.27 1.42
N ASN A 406 -11.78 7.32 2.24
CA ASN A 406 -11.84 7.41 3.70
C ASN A 406 -10.47 7.61 4.36
N ALA A 407 -9.37 7.48 3.60
CA ALA A 407 -8.01 7.50 4.15
C ALA A 407 -7.64 8.84 4.79
N GLY A 408 -8.08 9.97 4.23
CA GLY A 408 -7.84 11.29 4.80
C GLY A 408 -8.49 11.46 6.17
N GLN A 409 -9.74 11.02 6.32
CA GLN A 409 -10.43 11.03 7.61
C GLN A 409 -9.74 10.10 8.61
N ALA A 410 -9.42 8.86 8.19
CA ALA A 410 -8.77 7.89 9.06
C ALA A 410 -7.41 8.40 9.58
N LEU A 411 -6.58 8.95 8.70
CA LEU A 411 -5.29 9.54 9.10
C LEU A 411 -5.45 10.74 10.02
N THR A 412 -6.40 11.63 9.73
CA THR A 412 -6.62 12.84 10.53
C THR A 412 -7.07 12.51 11.95
N PHE A 413 -7.90 11.48 12.10
CA PHE A 413 -8.39 11.06 13.42
C PHE A 413 -7.38 10.21 14.19
N THR A 414 -6.58 9.39 13.54
CA THR A 414 -5.61 8.52 14.21
C THR A 414 -4.21 9.12 14.34
N CYS A 415 -3.88 10.08 13.49
CA CYS A 415 -2.59 10.76 13.46
C CYS A 415 -2.77 12.28 13.38
N PRO A 416 -3.49 12.90 14.32
CA PRO A 416 -3.80 14.33 14.24
C PRO A 416 -2.51 15.17 14.24
N PRO A 417 -2.46 16.25 13.44
CA PRO A 417 -1.32 17.16 13.44
C PRO A 417 -1.03 17.71 14.84
N GLU A 418 0.25 17.93 15.15
CA GLU A 418 0.72 18.47 16.44
C GLU A 418 0.37 17.61 17.67
N SER A 419 -0.04 16.35 17.46
CA SER A 419 -0.36 15.40 18.53
C SER A 419 0.40 14.10 18.31
N ARG A 420 0.46 13.26 19.34
CA ARG A 420 0.85 11.86 19.18
C ARG A 420 -0.22 11.11 18.42
N ASN A 421 0.19 10.04 17.75
CA ASN A 421 -0.75 9.10 17.17
C ASN A 421 -1.57 8.42 18.25
N ILE A 422 -2.86 8.30 18.04
CA ILE A 422 -3.75 7.54 18.91
C ILE A 422 -4.10 6.16 18.33
N GLY A 423 -3.77 5.92 17.06
CA GLY A 423 -3.98 4.64 16.41
C GLY A 423 -3.07 3.54 16.97
N PHE A 424 -3.32 2.32 16.51
CA PHE A 424 -2.67 1.10 16.99
C PHE A 424 -1.68 0.55 15.95
N GLY A 425 -0.97 -0.49 16.33
CA GLY A 425 0.04 -1.15 15.53
C GLY A 425 1.44 -0.91 16.06
N ASP A 426 2.40 -1.67 15.57
CA ASP A 426 3.78 -1.59 16.01
C ASP A 426 4.37 -0.19 15.74
N ASN A 427 5.11 0.33 16.69
CA ASN A 427 5.75 1.66 16.69
C ASN A 427 4.80 2.88 16.69
N SER A 428 3.50 2.72 16.84
CA SER A 428 2.57 3.88 16.88
C SER A 428 2.93 4.85 18.01
N GLU A 429 3.32 4.36 19.15
CA GLU A 429 3.70 5.14 20.35
C GLU A 429 5.01 5.90 20.23
N LYS A 430 5.87 5.56 19.27
CA LYS A 430 7.17 6.21 19.09
C LYS A 430 7.07 7.61 18.48
N TYR A 431 6.00 7.89 17.76
CA TYR A 431 5.84 9.16 17.06
C TYR A 431 5.16 10.19 17.97
N THR A 432 5.86 11.28 18.21
CA THR A 432 5.34 12.40 19.02
C THR A 432 4.48 13.37 18.24
N THR A 433 4.52 13.29 16.91
CA THR A 433 3.73 14.09 15.96
C THR A 433 3.54 13.30 14.67
N SER A 434 2.61 13.73 13.84
CA SER A 434 2.49 13.19 12.48
C SER A 434 3.80 13.32 11.71
N THR A 435 4.19 12.26 11.03
CA THR A 435 5.43 12.25 10.26
C THR A 435 5.30 13.04 8.95
N TYR A 436 6.44 13.38 8.35
CA TYR A 436 6.45 14.04 7.05
C TYR A 436 5.87 13.15 5.93
N GLN A 437 5.91 11.83 6.07
CA GLN A 437 5.25 10.90 5.14
C GLN A 437 3.73 11.03 5.20
N TYR A 438 3.16 11.12 6.41
CA TYR A 438 1.73 11.40 6.57
C TYR A 438 1.35 12.74 5.93
N ALA A 439 2.14 13.79 6.19
CA ALA A 439 1.91 15.10 5.61
C ALA A 439 1.93 15.06 4.07
N ALA A 440 2.88 14.32 3.49
CA ALA A 440 3.01 14.15 2.05
C ALA A 440 1.82 13.38 1.45
N PHE A 441 1.36 12.33 2.15
CA PHE A 441 0.22 11.53 1.73
C PHE A 441 -1.10 12.29 1.86
N ALA A 442 -1.27 13.06 2.93
CA ALA A 442 -2.42 13.95 3.10
C ALA A 442 -2.47 15.02 1.99
N ASP A 443 -1.34 15.64 1.66
CA ASP A 443 -1.23 16.59 0.53
C ASP A 443 -1.61 15.95 -0.81
N PHE A 444 -1.18 14.70 -1.04
CA PHE A 444 -1.57 13.93 -2.22
C PHE A 444 -3.08 13.65 -2.27
N LEU A 445 -3.64 13.10 -1.20
CA LEU A 445 -5.08 12.81 -1.14
C LEU A 445 -5.90 14.10 -1.33
N ALA A 446 -5.52 15.18 -0.67
CA ALA A 446 -6.21 16.45 -0.79
C ALA A 446 -6.28 16.97 -2.23
N ARG A 447 -5.19 16.82 -3.00
CA ARG A 447 -5.10 17.28 -4.38
C ARG A 447 -5.85 16.41 -5.37
N GLU A 448 -5.87 15.11 -5.14
CA GLU A 448 -6.43 14.16 -6.11
C GLU A 448 -7.86 13.71 -5.76
N THR A 449 -8.32 13.89 -4.52
CA THR A 449 -9.64 13.40 -4.08
C THR A 449 -10.55 14.48 -3.51
N GLU A 450 -10.07 15.73 -3.42
CA GLU A 450 -10.79 16.85 -2.79
C GLU A 450 -11.20 16.59 -1.33
N ASP A 451 -10.45 15.73 -0.62
CA ASP A 451 -10.74 15.34 0.76
C ASP A 451 -10.40 16.46 1.75
N GLY A 452 -11.41 17.04 2.39
CA GLY A 452 -11.24 18.12 3.34
C GLY A 452 -10.48 17.70 4.62
N TYR A 453 -10.57 16.45 5.06
CA TYR A 453 -9.77 15.94 6.19
C TYR A 453 -8.30 15.91 5.83
N ALA A 454 -7.98 15.33 4.68
CA ALA A 454 -6.62 15.29 4.18
C ALA A 454 -6.05 16.70 3.95
N GLY A 455 -6.84 17.60 3.37
CA GLY A 455 -6.43 18.97 3.11
C GLY A 455 -6.17 19.78 4.37
N TRP A 456 -7.04 19.64 5.37
CA TRP A 456 -6.81 20.25 6.68
C TRP A 456 -5.54 19.69 7.34
N GLY A 457 -5.37 18.35 7.34
CA GLY A 457 -4.17 17.69 7.87
C GLY A 457 -2.89 18.15 7.20
N ALA A 458 -2.87 18.20 5.86
CA ALA A 458 -1.74 18.70 5.08
C ALA A 458 -1.38 20.15 5.39
N ARG A 459 -2.40 21.03 5.51
CA ARG A 459 -2.21 22.44 5.87
C ARG A 459 -1.61 22.62 7.26
N GLN A 460 -2.09 21.87 8.25
CA GLN A 460 -1.52 21.94 9.61
C GLN A 460 -0.09 21.41 9.64
N ALA A 461 0.16 20.26 9.02
CA ALA A 461 1.48 19.64 8.98
C ALA A 461 2.51 20.48 8.19
N ALA A 462 2.10 21.22 7.17
CA ALA A 462 3.00 22.08 6.39
C ALA A 462 3.71 23.16 7.19
N LYS A 463 3.23 23.49 8.39
CA LYS A 463 3.86 24.49 9.27
C LYS A 463 5.13 23.99 9.95
N THR A 464 5.25 22.69 10.18
CA THR A 464 6.30 22.12 11.04
C THR A 464 7.07 20.97 10.42
N LEU A 465 6.55 20.32 9.37
CA LEU A 465 7.13 19.09 8.84
C LEU A 465 7.96 19.31 7.59
N VAL A 466 9.10 18.63 7.56
CA VAL A 466 9.89 18.46 6.34
C VAL A 466 9.15 17.51 5.40
N ARG A 467 8.94 17.95 4.18
CA ARG A 467 8.22 17.15 3.19
C ARG A 467 9.05 15.95 2.73
N ASP A 468 8.36 14.86 2.46
CA ASP A 468 8.96 13.62 1.97
C ASP A 468 9.65 13.81 0.61
N ASN A 469 10.85 13.21 0.46
CA ASN A 469 11.64 13.32 -0.77
C ASN A 469 11.09 12.42 -1.90
N ASP A 470 10.45 11.30 -1.57
CA ASP A 470 9.98 10.35 -2.58
C ASP A 470 8.83 10.94 -3.41
N MET A 471 7.95 11.71 -2.78
CA MET A 471 6.80 12.36 -3.44
C MET A 471 7.09 13.81 -3.87
N ARG A 472 8.33 14.30 -3.73
CA ARG A 472 8.68 15.70 -4.06
C ARG A 472 8.36 16.06 -5.51
N LEU A 473 8.75 15.22 -6.46
CA LEU A 473 8.51 15.47 -7.88
C LEU A 473 7.01 15.63 -8.18
N TYR A 474 6.17 14.79 -7.58
CA TYR A 474 4.72 14.88 -7.66
C TYR A 474 4.22 16.22 -7.09
N ARG A 475 4.64 16.60 -5.88
CA ARG A 475 4.20 17.86 -5.26
C ARG A 475 4.59 19.09 -6.09
N MET A 476 5.77 19.07 -6.69
CA MET A 476 6.21 20.13 -7.59
C MET A 476 5.38 20.17 -8.88
N ALA A 477 5.13 18.99 -9.47
CA ALA A 477 4.32 18.87 -10.69
C ALA A 477 2.83 19.20 -10.44
N SER A 478 2.36 19.07 -9.22
CA SER A 478 0.96 19.31 -8.84
C SER A 478 0.76 20.59 -8.04
N ASN A 479 1.73 21.52 -8.07
CA ASN A 479 1.71 22.73 -7.26
C ASN A 479 0.51 23.67 -7.57
N THR A 480 0.03 23.66 -8.81
CA THR A 480 -1.11 24.47 -9.26
C THR A 480 -2.46 23.87 -8.87
N LEU A 481 -2.52 22.60 -8.45
CA LEU A 481 -3.75 22.00 -7.98
C LEU A 481 -4.13 22.59 -6.60
N SER A 482 -5.25 23.29 -6.57
CA SER A 482 -5.86 23.74 -5.32
C SER A 482 -6.62 22.60 -4.64
N TYR A 483 -6.77 22.68 -3.33
CA TYR A 483 -7.58 21.73 -2.56
C TYR A 483 -8.24 22.40 -1.36
N VAL A 484 -9.30 21.78 -0.84
CA VAL A 484 -9.99 22.24 0.36
C VAL A 484 -9.05 22.08 1.57
N THR A 485 -8.92 23.13 2.38
CA THR A 485 -8.03 23.16 3.55
C THR A 485 -8.75 23.19 4.88
N GLU A 486 -10.07 23.16 4.85
CA GLU A 486 -10.93 23.22 6.03
C GLU A 486 -11.57 21.85 6.26
N LEU A 487 -11.73 21.49 7.53
CA LEU A 487 -12.48 20.28 7.89
C LEU A 487 -13.94 20.41 7.40
N PRO A 488 -14.58 19.29 7.03
CA PRO A 488 -16.02 19.31 6.76
C PRO A 488 -16.81 19.94 7.92
N ALA A 489 -17.82 20.72 7.59
CA ALA A 489 -18.62 21.44 8.59
C ALA A 489 -19.34 20.49 9.58
N ASP A 490 -19.63 19.28 9.13
CA ASP A 490 -20.26 18.20 9.87
C ASP A 490 -19.24 17.20 10.48
N CYS A 491 -17.96 17.61 10.59
CA CYS A 491 -16.90 16.75 11.14
C CYS A 491 -17.34 16.17 12.49
N PRO A 492 -17.48 14.83 12.59
CA PRO A 492 -17.96 14.20 13.82
C PRO A 492 -16.89 14.23 14.91
N LYS A 493 -17.29 13.98 16.14
CA LYS A 493 -16.36 13.78 17.27
C LYS A 493 -15.95 12.34 17.47
N LEU A 494 -16.69 11.41 16.90
CA LEU A 494 -16.48 9.97 17.00
C LEU A 494 -16.62 9.35 15.63
N ILE A 495 -15.68 8.48 15.28
CA ILE A 495 -15.76 7.64 14.09
C ILE A 495 -15.54 6.20 14.50
N TRP A 496 -16.35 5.32 13.95
CA TRP A 496 -16.19 3.88 14.04
C TRP A 496 -15.72 3.33 12.67
N TYR A 497 -14.47 2.90 12.64
CA TYR A 497 -13.86 2.19 11.53
C TYR A 497 -14.22 0.71 11.62
N LYS A 498 -15.34 0.36 11.01
CA LYS A 498 -16.00 -0.94 11.22
C LYS A 498 -15.15 -2.10 10.68
N ASP A 499 -14.53 -1.94 9.50
CA ASP A 499 -13.71 -2.98 8.90
C ASP A 499 -12.40 -3.19 9.67
N ALA A 500 -11.84 -2.12 10.21
CA ALA A 500 -10.64 -2.16 11.04
C ALA A 500 -10.91 -2.56 12.50
N GLY A 501 -12.18 -2.50 12.95
CA GLY A 501 -12.55 -2.73 14.35
C GLY A 501 -11.97 -1.68 15.29
N GLU A 502 -11.94 -0.41 14.86
CA GLU A 502 -11.33 0.68 15.63
C GLU A 502 -12.31 1.86 15.76
N VAL A 503 -12.25 2.52 16.90
CA VAL A 503 -13.01 3.76 17.18
C VAL A 503 -12.01 4.85 17.52
N ALA A 504 -12.19 6.05 16.97
CA ALA A 504 -11.45 7.25 17.34
C ALA A 504 -12.41 8.35 17.79
N ILE A 505 -12.07 9.00 18.91
CA ILE A 505 -12.88 10.05 19.54
C ILE A 505 -11.99 11.25 19.85
N HIS A 506 -12.49 12.45 19.51
CA HIS A 506 -11.84 13.72 19.83
C HIS A 506 -12.82 14.67 20.48
N SER A 507 -12.42 15.28 21.58
CA SER A 507 -13.18 16.38 22.18
C SER A 507 -13.07 17.66 21.35
N ASP A 508 -11.87 17.93 20.80
CA ASP A 508 -11.57 19.12 19.99
C ASP A 508 -10.39 18.82 19.05
N LEU A 509 -10.65 18.10 17.95
CA LEU A 509 -9.66 17.70 16.94
C LEU A 509 -8.86 18.90 16.42
N THR A 510 -9.46 20.10 16.36
CA THR A 510 -8.84 21.29 15.79
C THR A 510 -7.85 21.97 16.74
N ASN A 511 -7.86 21.60 18.02
CA ASN A 511 -7.00 22.19 19.04
C ASN A 511 -6.31 21.11 19.89
N PRO A 512 -5.21 20.53 19.44
CA PRO A 512 -4.51 19.46 20.16
C PRO A 512 -4.15 19.80 21.61
N ARG A 513 -3.95 21.08 21.91
CA ARG A 513 -3.65 21.53 23.29
C ARG A 513 -4.86 21.53 24.23
N ASN A 514 -6.04 21.32 23.71
CA ASN A 514 -7.29 21.26 24.48
C ASN A 514 -8.06 19.96 24.24
N ASP A 515 -7.51 19.11 23.38
CA ASP A 515 -8.14 17.85 22.99
C ASP A 515 -7.93 16.76 24.06
N LEU A 516 -9.03 16.06 24.37
CA LEU A 516 -9.02 14.75 24.97
C LEU A 516 -9.38 13.76 23.88
N ALA A 517 -8.45 12.91 23.51
CA ALA A 517 -8.59 11.95 22.43
C ALA A 517 -8.52 10.52 22.98
N LEU A 518 -9.38 9.66 22.46
CA LEU A 518 -9.42 8.24 22.79
C LEU A 518 -9.53 7.43 21.52
N ALA A 519 -8.69 6.40 21.39
CA ALA A 519 -8.90 5.33 20.44
C ALA A 519 -9.12 4.01 21.17
N PHE A 520 -10.02 3.20 20.64
CA PHE A 520 -10.29 1.84 21.12
C PHE A 520 -10.25 0.88 19.94
N ARG A 521 -9.59 -0.25 20.10
CA ARG A 521 -9.50 -1.28 19.07
C ARG A 521 -9.91 -2.65 19.59
N SER A 522 -10.82 -3.29 18.84
CA SER A 522 -11.17 -4.70 18.93
C SER A 522 -11.34 -5.19 17.50
N SER A 523 -10.22 -5.45 16.85
CA SER A 523 -10.18 -5.80 15.43
C SER A 523 -10.29 -7.31 15.21
N THR A 524 -10.70 -7.68 14.01
CA THR A 524 -10.32 -9.00 13.49
C THR A 524 -8.81 -9.11 13.55
N PHE A 525 -8.32 -10.29 13.91
CA PHE A 525 -6.92 -10.50 14.20
C PHE A 525 -6.01 -10.13 13.02
N GLY A 526 -4.96 -9.37 13.28
CA GLY A 526 -3.90 -9.12 12.32
C GLY A 526 -2.99 -10.33 12.17
N SER A 527 -2.74 -10.76 10.95
CA SER A 527 -2.00 -11.98 10.63
C SER A 527 -0.62 -11.71 10.05
N GLY A 528 -0.25 -10.45 9.88
CA GLY A 528 1.00 -10.05 9.26
C GLY A 528 2.05 -9.54 10.24
N SER A 529 3.24 -9.27 9.71
CA SER A 529 4.29 -8.55 10.43
C SER A 529 3.77 -7.17 10.86
N HIS A 530 4.03 -6.78 12.09
CA HIS A 530 3.65 -5.49 12.66
C HIS A 530 2.14 -5.23 12.81
N THR A 531 1.31 -6.21 12.50
CA THR A 531 -0.11 -6.19 12.81
C THR A 531 -0.30 -6.87 14.15
N VAL A 532 -0.37 -6.09 15.21
CA VAL A 532 -0.47 -6.63 16.58
C VAL A 532 -1.91 -6.94 16.96
N SER A 533 -2.08 -7.93 17.82
CA SER A 533 -3.38 -8.39 18.32
C SER A 533 -3.90 -7.44 19.40
N ASN A 534 -4.22 -6.22 19.05
CA ASN A 534 -4.80 -5.25 19.97
C ASN A 534 -6.29 -5.55 20.12
N GLN A 535 -6.64 -6.48 21.00
CA GLN A 535 -8.04 -6.76 21.34
C GLN A 535 -8.41 -6.05 22.62
N ASN A 536 -9.52 -5.30 22.59
CA ASN A 536 -10.02 -4.52 23.71
C ASN A 536 -8.96 -3.58 24.32
N ALA A 537 -8.06 -3.06 23.46
CA ALA A 537 -7.03 -2.12 23.84
C ALA A 537 -7.50 -0.68 23.60
N PHE A 538 -7.02 0.26 24.38
CA PHE A 538 -7.30 1.68 24.18
C PHE A 538 -6.05 2.53 24.37
N ASN A 539 -6.03 3.67 23.70
CA ASN A 539 -5.07 4.76 23.89
C ASN A 539 -5.84 6.00 24.33
N LEU A 540 -5.36 6.67 25.35
CA LEU A 540 -5.96 7.89 25.87
C LEU A 540 -4.92 9.01 25.90
N LEU A 541 -5.22 10.11 25.21
CA LEU A 541 -4.36 11.28 25.12
C LEU A 541 -5.06 12.51 25.67
N TYR A 542 -4.30 13.36 26.32
CA TYR A 542 -4.70 14.70 26.67
C TYR A 542 -3.62 15.70 26.26
N ARG A 543 -4.01 16.75 25.57
CA ARG A 543 -3.11 17.76 25.05
C ARG A 543 -2.01 17.20 24.13
N GLY A 544 -2.36 16.23 23.31
CA GLY A 544 -1.47 15.59 22.36
C GLY A 544 -0.40 14.66 22.97
N ALA A 545 -0.53 14.34 24.27
CA ALA A 545 0.38 13.42 24.97
C ALA A 545 -0.41 12.29 25.64
N ASN A 546 0.19 11.11 25.71
CA ASN A 546 -0.41 9.98 26.40
C ASN A 546 -0.58 10.30 27.90
N ILE A 547 -1.73 9.94 28.45
CA ILE A 547 -2.01 9.99 29.90
C ILE A 547 -2.22 8.60 30.48
N TYR A 548 -2.21 7.59 29.60
CA TYR A 548 -2.27 6.19 29.98
C TYR A 548 -1.39 5.39 29.00
#